data_411adaf26672b4e3fbda7d5f4edb964b
#
_entry.id   411adaf26672b4e3fbda7d5f4edb964b
#
_cell.length_a   1.000
_cell.length_b   1.000
_cell.length_c   1.000
_cell.angle_alpha   90.00
_cell.angle_beta   90.00
_cell.angle_gamma   90.00
#
_symmetry.space_group_name_H-M   'P 1'
#
loop_
_entity.id
_entity.type
_entity.pdbx_description
1 polymer ?
#
loop_
_entity_poly.entity_id
_entity_poly.type
_entity_poly.pdbx_seq_one_letter_code
_entity_poly.pdbx_strand_id
1 'polypeptide(L)'
;GPLMSDAVFKNIQVLKGIPVDEFMDTMGMFASSLGYDCVSCHSGDIYTNRAAFAESTPLIQRARQMIVMMNTINKNYFGGQPRVSCFTCHNAKNRPEFIPNLALQYGEVVDDPNSMRIFPDTRTTVEQVFDKYIQALGGSQRLAALSGFVARGTYEGFNTGGNAFPIEITARAPNQRSQVVRTPEGDAIKTFDGRAAWAAEGWRPLPLLALTGGNLEAARLEAMQLFPTNIRPAFTQWQISSTTIDGNVVQLLQGQNAGQLPVNFYFDDAGLLVRIVRWNRTAVGTVPMQFEYGDYRDVAGVKMPFRIVLTWTDGQNTIVLNEIQPNTAVNAARFARPAPFKAR
;
A
#
# COMPACT_ATOMS: atom_id res chain seq x y z
N GLY A 1 -2.87 -14.66 -18.11
CA GLY A 1 -1.87 -13.70 -17.65
C GLY A 1 -2.50 -12.37 -17.27
N PRO A 2 -1.77 -11.46 -16.62
CA PRO A 2 -2.28 -10.14 -16.30
C PRO A 2 -2.54 -9.32 -17.58
N LEU A 3 -3.47 -8.38 -17.49
CA LEU A 3 -3.69 -7.42 -18.56
C LEU A 3 -2.55 -6.39 -18.56
N MET A 4 -2.00 -6.13 -19.77
CA MET A 4 -0.87 -5.22 -19.95
C MET A 4 -1.31 -3.82 -20.33
N SER A 5 -0.51 -2.83 -19.98
CA SER A 5 -0.79 -1.40 -20.17
C SER A 5 -1.14 -1.04 -21.62
N ASP A 6 -0.36 -1.54 -22.58
CA ASP A 6 -0.53 -1.27 -24.00
C ASP A 6 -1.68 -2.06 -24.65
N ALA A 7 -2.19 -3.10 -24.00
CA ALA A 7 -3.41 -3.80 -24.41
C ALA A 7 -4.69 -3.09 -23.93
N VAL A 8 -4.61 -2.30 -22.86
CA VAL A 8 -5.77 -1.66 -22.21
C VAL A 8 -5.84 -0.17 -22.49
N PHE A 9 -4.71 0.53 -22.40
CA PHE A 9 -4.67 1.99 -22.53
C PHE A 9 -4.21 2.39 -23.93
N LYS A 10 -4.79 3.48 -24.42
CA LYS A 10 -4.40 4.07 -25.69
C LYS A 10 -3.16 4.95 -25.53
N ASN A 11 -2.40 5.13 -26.62
CA ASN A 11 -1.25 6.05 -26.71
C ASN A 11 -0.10 5.73 -25.74
N ILE A 12 0.08 4.45 -25.35
CA ILE A 12 1.22 4.00 -24.53
C ILE A 12 2.45 3.85 -25.44
N GLN A 13 3.54 4.58 -25.12
CA GLN A 13 4.76 4.61 -25.94
C GLN A 13 5.96 4.01 -25.20
N VAL A 14 6.23 4.45 -23.96
CA VAL A 14 7.45 4.08 -23.21
C VAL A 14 7.19 3.18 -22.00
N LEU A 15 5.93 2.91 -21.66
CA LEU A 15 5.50 2.09 -20.52
C LEU A 15 4.70 0.88 -21.01
N LYS A 16 5.16 0.24 -22.09
CA LYS A 16 4.55 -0.96 -22.66
C LYS A 16 4.94 -2.21 -21.87
N GLY A 17 4.07 -3.21 -21.90
CA GLY A 17 4.39 -4.53 -21.38
C GLY A 17 4.46 -4.59 -19.85
N ILE A 18 3.89 -3.62 -19.13
CA ILE A 18 3.74 -3.68 -17.67
C ILE A 18 2.29 -3.96 -17.30
N PRO A 19 2.02 -4.68 -16.20
CA PRO A 19 0.66 -4.91 -15.73
C PRO A 19 -0.11 -3.61 -15.46
N VAL A 20 -1.43 -3.63 -15.66
CA VAL A 20 -2.29 -2.45 -15.47
C VAL A 20 -2.22 -1.89 -14.05
N ASP A 21 -2.14 -2.74 -13.04
CA ASP A 21 -2.01 -2.32 -11.65
C ASP A 21 -0.65 -1.64 -11.38
N GLU A 22 0.44 -2.15 -11.91
CA GLU A 22 1.76 -1.50 -11.84
C GLU A 22 1.79 -0.19 -12.64
N PHE A 23 1.09 -0.12 -13.76
CA PHE A 23 0.96 1.13 -14.53
C PHE A 23 0.30 2.23 -13.70
N MET A 24 -0.73 1.90 -12.91
CA MET A 24 -1.37 2.86 -12.02
C MET A 24 -0.44 3.31 -10.90
N ASP A 25 0.32 2.41 -10.29
CA ASP A 25 1.36 2.77 -9.30
C ASP A 25 2.44 3.67 -9.91
N THR A 26 2.76 3.45 -11.21
CA THR A 26 3.68 4.32 -11.96
C THR A 26 3.13 5.74 -12.12
N MET A 27 1.82 5.92 -12.33
CA MET A 27 1.19 7.25 -12.35
C MET A 27 1.29 7.93 -10.98
N GLY A 28 1.06 7.20 -9.89
CA GLY A 28 1.26 7.71 -8.53
C GLY A 28 2.72 8.12 -8.26
N MET A 29 3.70 7.38 -8.81
CA MET A 29 5.11 7.75 -8.70
C MET A 29 5.42 9.06 -9.44
N PHE A 30 4.79 9.35 -10.58
CA PHE A 30 4.92 10.65 -11.24
C PHE A 30 4.33 11.77 -10.39
N ALA A 31 3.10 11.57 -9.89
CA ALA A 31 2.42 12.56 -9.05
C ALA A 31 3.29 12.95 -7.85
N SER A 32 3.75 11.98 -7.07
CA SER A 32 4.58 12.22 -5.89
C SER A 32 5.97 12.78 -6.21
N SER A 33 6.60 12.34 -7.31
CA SER A 33 7.93 12.81 -7.69
C SER A 33 7.95 14.26 -8.15
N LEU A 34 6.85 14.71 -8.78
CA LEU A 34 6.75 16.03 -9.40
C LEU A 34 5.95 17.04 -8.55
N GLY A 35 5.26 16.57 -7.49
CA GLY A 35 4.31 17.39 -6.73
C GLY A 35 3.09 17.79 -7.57
N TYR A 36 2.64 16.90 -8.45
CA TYR A 36 1.52 17.10 -9.38
C TYR A 36 0.34 16.18 -9.04
N ASP A 37 -0.81 16.52 -9.58
CA ASP A 37 -1.99 15.67 -9.64
C ASP A 37 -2.24 15.16 -11.09
N CYS A 38 -3.31 14.40 -11.28
CA CYS A 38 -3.65 13.83 -12.59
C CYS A 38 -3.86 14.91 -13.66
N VAL A 39 -4.56 16.00 -13.31
CA VAL A 39 -4.89 17.08 -14.27
C VAL A 39 -3.74 18.01 -14.57
N SER A 40 -2.66 17.94 -13.81
CA SER A 40 -1.42 18.67 -14.15
C SER A 40 -0.81 18.15 -15.46
N CYS A 41 -0.94 16.85 -15.74
CA CYS A 41 -0.41 16.23 -16.95
C CYS A 41 -1.49 15.90 -17.99
N HIS A 42 -2.67 15.47 -17.54
CA HIS A 42 -3.82 15.12 -18.38
C HIS A 42 -4.79 16.29 -18.49
N SER A 43 -5.61 16.31 -19.54
CA SER A 43 -6.70 17.29 -19.69
C SER A 43 -7.67 17.23 -18.50
N GLY A 44 -8.23 18.38 -18.09
CA GLY A 44 -9.29 18.45 -17.06
C GLY A 44 -10.54 17.64 -17.40
N ASP A 45 -10.76 17.29 -18.66
CA ASP A 45 -11.90 16.49 -19.11
C ASP A 45 -11.86 15.03 -18.64
N ILE A 46 -10.72 14.55 -18.09
CA ILE A 46 -10.57 13.15 -17.58
C ILE A 46 -11.63 12.77 -16.54
N TYR A 47 -12.19 13.71 -15.82
CA TYR A 47 -13.23 13.43 -14.81
C TYR A 47 -14.58 13.06 -15.43
N THR A 48 -14.86 13.53 -16.66
CA THR A 48 -16.11 13.27 -17.39
C THR A 48 -15.91 12.38 -18.60
N ASN A 49 -14.71 12.39 -19.19
CA ASN A 49 -14.35 11.64 -20.39
C ASN A 49 -13.02 10.90 -20.19
N ARG A 50 -13.09 9.62 -19.87
CA ARG A 50 -11.87 8.79 -19.69
C ARG A 50 -10.99 8.70 -20.95
N ALA A 51 -11.52 8.95 -22.14
CA ALA A 51 -10.70 8.96 -23.36
C ALA A 51 -9.67 10.09 -23.37
N ALA A 52 -9.91 11.17 -22.63
CA ALA A 52 -8.98 12.29 -22.47
C ALA A 52 -7.63 11.89 -21.82
N PHE A 53 -7.57 10.81 -21.05
CA PHE A 53 -6.27 10.29 -20.56
C PHE A 53 -5.30 9.90 -21.68
N ALA A 54 -5.79 9.60 -22.89
CA ALA A 54 -4.96 9.24 -24.03
C ALA A 54 -4.44 10.44 -24.84
N GLU A 55 -4.88 11.66 -24.53
CA GLU A 55 -4.44 12.88 -25.19
C GLU A 55 -2.97 13.16 -24.88
N SER A 56 -2.24 13.61 -25.90
CA SER A 56 -0.82 13.93 -25.75
C SER A 56 -0.64 15.40 -25.42
N THR A 57 -0.27 15.69 -24.17
CA THR A 57 0.07 17.05 -23.74
C THR A 57 1.58 17.28 -23.80
N PRO A 58 2.06 18.54 -23.81
CA PRO A 58 3.49 18.83 -23.74
C PRO A 58 4.17 18.22 -22.51
N LEU A 59 3.50 18.15 -21.37
CA LEU A 59 4.03 17.55 -20.13
C LEU A 59 4.17 16.02 -20.26
N ILE A 60 3.18 15.33 -20.86
CA ILE A 60 3.28 13.90 -21.17
C ILE A 60 4.44 13.61 -22.12
N GLN A 61 4.63 14.43 -23.14
CA GLN A 61 5.76 14.27 -24.06
C GLN A 61 7.09 14.46 -23.34
N ARG A 62 7.20 15.47 -22.47
CA ARG A 62 8.39 15.69 -21.63
C ARG A 62 8.64 14.52 -20.68
N ALA A 63 7.60 14.01 -20.02
CA ALA A 63 7.73 12.85 -19.15
C ALA A 63 8.27 11.62 -19.88
N ARG A 64 7.81 11.35 -21.12
CA ARG A 64 8.34 10.27 -21.96
C ARG A 64 9.83 10.42 -22.24
N GLN A 65 10.30 11.65 -22.52
CA GLN A 65 11.73 11.91 -22.71
C GLN A 65 12.53 11.67 -21.42
N MET A 66 11.98 12.09 -20.27
CA MET A 66 12.62 11.87 -18.97
C MET A 66 12.71 10.40 -18.60
N ILE A 67 11.69 9.59 -18.91
CA ILE A 67 11.72 8.13 -18.73
C ILE A 67 12.86 7.51 -19.54
N VAL A 68 13.00 7.89 -20.82
CA VAL A 68 14.09 7.41 -21.68
C VAL A 68 15.45 7.80 -21.10
N MET A 69 15.62 9.06 -20.66
CA MET A 69 16.85 9.52 -20.03
C MET A 69 17.17 8.72 -18.76
N MET A 70 16.22 8.59 -17.85
CA MET A 70 16.38 7.83 -16.61
C MET A 70 16.78 6.38 -16.87
N ASN A 71 16.09 5.70 -17.80
CA ASN A 71 16.40 4.33 -18.20
C ASN A 71 17.79 4.20 -18.82
N THR A 72 18.21 5.20 -19.60
CA THR A 72 19.56 5.26 -20.19
C THR A 72 20.62 5.39 -19.11
N ILE A 73 20.41 6.25 -18.11
CA ILE A 73 21.31 6.41 -16.96
C ILE A 73 21.43 5.08 -16.19
N ASN A 74 20.29 4.48 -15.81
CA ASN A 74 20.28 3.21 -15.10
C ASN A 74 20.99 2.09 -15.89
N LYS A 75 20.74 2.00 -17.19
CA LYS A 75 21.36 1.00 -18.06
C LYS A 75 22.88 1.19 -18.18
N ASN A 76 23.33 2.40 -18.47
CA ASN A 76 24.72 2.65 -18.84
C ASN A 76 25.65 2.79 -17.64
N TYR A 77 25.15 3.29 -16.49
CA TYR A 77 25.97 3.60 -15.32
C TYR A 77 25.71 2.70 -14.11
N PHE A 78 24.57 1.98 -14.09
CA PHE A 78 24.20 1.14 -12.95
C PHE A 78 23.87 -0.31 -13.34
N GLY A 79 24.33 -0.76 -14.51
CA GLY A 79 24.12 -2.12 -14.98
C GLY A 79 22.64 -2.53 -15.11
N GLY A 80 21.76 -1.57 -15.41
CA GLY A 80 20.32 -1.79 -15.49
C GLY A 80 19.60 -1.82 -14.14
N GLN A 81 20.32 -1.64 -13.03
CA GLN A 81 19.70 -1.56 -11.71
C GLN A 81 18.96 -0.22 -11.55
N PRO A 82 17.74 -0.18 -10.98
CA PRO A 82 16.95 1.05 -10.83
C PRO A 82 17.49 1.91 -9.67
N ARG A 83 18.65 2.53 -9.87
CA ARG A 83 19.29 3.41 -8.87
C ARG A 83 18.82 4.84 -8.96
N VAL A 84 18.42 5.28 -10.16
CA VAL A 84 17.86 6.60 -10.41
C VAL A 84 16.39 6.45 -10.74
N SER A 85 15.56 7.24 -10.08
CA SER A 85 14.12 7.34 -10.29
C SER A 85 13.72 8.78 -10.61
N CYS A 86 12.46 9.02 -10.93
CA CYS A 86 11.94 10.39 -11.07
C CYS A 86 12.15 11.19 -9.79
N PHE A 87 11.89 10.57 -8.63
CA PHE A 87 12.04 11.21 -7.32
C PHE A 87 13.49 11.61 -7.01
N THR A 88 14.48 10.84 -7.48
CA THR A 88 15.91 11.13 -7.26
C THR A 88 16.32 12.53 -7.74
N CYS A 89 15.73 12.99 -8.85
CA CYS A 89 16.03 14.31 -9.40
C CYS A 89 15.00 15.36 -8.98
N HIS A 90 13.72 14.99 -8.94
CA HIS A 90 12.63 15.96 -8.75
C HIS A 90 12.31 16.22 -7.28
N ASN A 91 12.43 15.23 -6.40
CA ASN A 91 12.23 15.37 -4.95
C ASN A 91 10.93 16.12 -4.58
N ALA A 92 9.80 15.69 -5.14
CA ALA A 92 8.46 16.28 -5.02
C ALA A 92 8.34 17.70 -5.59
N LYS A 93 9.18 18.06 -6.57
CA LYS A 93 9.16 19.38 -7.26
C LYS A 93 9.05 19.18 -8.77
N ASN A 94 8.29 20.04 -9.43
CA ASN A 94 8.12 20.00 -10.88
C ASN A 94 9.43 20.23 -11.67
N ARG A 95 10.40 20.89 -11.03
CA ARG A 95 11.75 21.10 -11.58
C ARG A 95 12.79 20.69 -10.55
N PRO A 96 13.82 19.92 -10.95
CA PRO A 96 14.95 19.63 -10.08
C PRO A 96 15.64 20.91 -9.62
N GLU A 97 16.02 20.99 -8.35
CA GLU A 97 16.87 22.06 -7.84
C GLU A 97 18.33 21.77 -8.21
N PHE A 98 19.01 22.79 -8.74
CA PHE A 98 20.42 22.72 -9.10
C PHE A 98 21.31 23.63 -8.26
N ILE A 99 20.70 24.41 -7.34
CA ILE A 99 21.37 25.24 -6.36
C ILE A 99 21.17 24.63 -4.97
N PRO A 100 22.23 24.37 -4.20
CA PRO A 100 22.12 23.86 -2.84
C PRO A 100 21.27 24.78 -1.95
N ASN A 101 20.38 24.15 -1.17
CA ASN A 101 19.54 24.85 -0.20
C ASN A 101 20.26 24.86 1.16
N LEU A 102 20.70 26.05 1.60
CA LEU A 102 21.41 26.18 2.86
C LEU A 102 20.58 25.84 4.09
N ALA A 103 19.28 26.06 4.03
CA ALA A 103 18.38 25.67 5.13
C ALA A 103 18.30 24.14 5.33
N LEU A 104 18.38 23.36 4.25
CA LEU A 104 18.47 21.90 4.34
C LEU A 104 19.85 21.44 4.84
N GLN A 105 20.92 22.12 4.42
CA GLN A 105 22.28 21.74 4.80
C GLN A 105 22.59 22.00 6.27
N TYR A 106 22.04 23.05 6.84
CA TYR A 106 22.27 23.49 8.22
C TYR A 106 21.04 23.35 9.12
N GLY A 107 19.95 22.79 8.60
CA GLY A 107 18.74 22.47 9.36
C GLY A 107 18.93 21.23 10.25
N GLU A 108 17.94 20.95 11.05
CA GLU A 108 17.90 19.71 11.83
C GLU A 108 17.85 18.51 10.91
N VAL A 109 18.56 17.44 11.26
CA VAL A 109 18.48 16.17 10.55
C VAL A 109 17.12 15.54 10.84
N VAL A 110 16.30 15.39 9.81
CA VAL A 110 15.01 14.69 9.90
C VAL A 110 15.25 13.23 9.55
N ASP A 111 15.15 12.36 10.57
CA ASP A 111 15.15 10.93 10.33
C ASP A 111 13.84 10.51 9.64
N ASP A 112 13.96 9.73 8.57
CA ASP A 112 12.82 9.09 7.95
C ASP A 112 12.48 7.80 8.70
N PRO A 113 11.40 7.76 9.52
CA PRO A 113 11.03 6.57 10.27
C PRO A 113 10.64 5.40 9.35
N ASN A 114 10.30 5.70 8.10
CA ASN A 114 9.90 4.73 7.09
C ASN A 114 11.06 4.30 6.19
N SER A 115 12.30 4.57 6.56
CA SER A 115 13.47 4.19 5.77
C SER A 115 13.49 2.69 5.48
N MET A 116 13.83 2.34 4.23
CA MET A 116 14.08 0.96 3.84
C MET A 116 15.40 0.41 4.44
N ARG A 117 16.33 1.30 4.78
CA ARG A 117 17.60 0.95 5.43
C ARG A 117 17.46 1.14 6.93
N ILE A 118 17.70 0.07 7.68
CA ILE A 118 17.67 0.11 9.14
C ILE A 118 19.04 -0.29 9.69
N PHE A 119 19.36 0.22 10.88
CA PHE A 119 20.56 -0.14 11.61
C PHE A 119 20.18 -1.14 12.71
N PRO A 120 20.77 -2.36 12.73
CA PRO A 120 20.41 -3.38 13.71
C PRO A 120 20.57 -2.87 15.15
N ASP A 121 19.57 -3.15 15.99
CA ASP A 121 19.64 -3.00 17.44
C ASP A 121 19.84 -4.39 18.06
N THR A 122 20.86 -4.54 18.89
CA THR A 122 21.23 -5.82 19.53
C THR A 122 20.67 -5.98 20.94
N ARG A 123 19.98 -4.96 21.48
CA ARG A 123 19.47 -4.96 22.86
C ARG A 123 18.21 -5.80 23.05
N THR A 124 17.44 -5.99 21.98
CA THR A 124 16.20 -6.74 21.97
C THR A 124 16.25 -7.76 20.83
N THR A 125 15.59 -8.90 20.97
CA THR A 125 15.50 -9.88 19.90
C THR A 125 14.16 -9.77 19.15
N VAL A 126 14.14 -10.27 17.92
CA VAL A 126 12.94 -10.36 17.08
C VAL A 126 11.83 -11.14 17.79
N GLU A 127 12.21 -12.26 18.44
CA GLU A 127 11.30 -13.12 19.19
C GLU A 127 10.67 -12.38 20.37
N GLN A 128 11.44 -11.62 21.14
CA GLN A 128 10.92 -10.83 22.26
C GLN A 128 9.88 -9.80 21.81
N VAL A 129 10.08 -9.15 20.67
CA VAL A 129 9.08 -8.19 20.13
C VAL A 129 7.81 -8.90 19.70
N PHE A 130 7.91 -10.05 18.99
CA PHE A 130 6.73 -10.82 18.61
C PHE A 130 5.99 -11.39 19.82
N ASP A 131 6.70 -11.91 20.81
CA ASP A 131 6.10 -12.44 22.04
C ASP A 131 5.33 -11.33 22.78
N LYS A 132 5.93 -10.13 22.91
CA LYS A 132 5.28 -8.97 23.51
C LYS A 132 4.02 -8.57 22.72
N TYR A 133 4.10 -8.55 21.39
CA TYR A 133 2.96 -8.26 20.52
C TYR A 133 1.82 -9.27 20.69
N ILE A 134 2.11 -10.56 20.64
CA ILE A 134 1.11 -11.62 20.82
C ILE A 134 0.46 -11.52 22.22
N GLN A 135 1.23 -11.26 23.27
CA GLN A 135 0.70 -11.04 24.63
C GLN A 135 -0.16 -9.78 24.72
N ALA A 136 0.28 -8.68 24.11
CA ALA A 136 -0.48 -7.42 24.08
C ALA A 136 -1.85 -7.56 23.40
N LEU A 137 -1.95 -8.46 22.40
CA LEU A 137 -3.21 -8.76 21.71
C LEU A 137 -4.14 -9.70 22.48
N GLY A 138 -3.72 -10.33 23.56
CA GLY A 138 -4.54 -11.24 24.36
C GLY A 138 -4.01 -12.67 24.47
N GLY A 139 -2.83 -12.95 23.89
CA GLY A 139 -2.13 -14.21 24.00
C GLY A 139 -2.44 -15.20 22.89
N SER A 140 -1.51 -16.13 22.67
CA SER A 140 -1.54 -17.09 21.55
C SER A 140 -2.78 -17.96 21.52
N GLN A 141 -3.30 -18.37 22.67
CA GLN A 141 -4.48 -19.23 22.76
C GLN A 141 -5.74 -18.54 22.21
N ARG A 142 -5.97 -17.28 22.59
CA ARG A 142 -7.13 -16.52 22.11
C ARG A 142 -7.00 -16.19 20.62
N LEU A 143 -5.80 -15.82 20.19
CA LEU A 143 -5.52 -15.58 18.76
C LEU A 143 -5.74 -16.83 17.93
N ALA A 144 -5.32 -18.01 18.39
CA ALA A 144 -5.54 -19.28 17.70
C ALA A 144 -7.02 -19.67 17.62
N ALA A 145 -7.85 -19.21 18.58
CA ALA A 145 -9.29 -19.43 18.57
C ALA A 145 -10.04 -18.51 17.59
N LEU A 146 -9.39 -17.47 17.06
CA LEU A 146 -9.98 -16.56 16.08
C LEU A 146 -9.91 -17.19 14.68
N SER A 147 -10.99 -17.84 14.24
CA SER A 147 -11.07 -18.48 12.92
C SER A 147 -11.47 -17.52 11.80
N GLY A 148 -12.07 -16.38 12.13
CA GLY A 148 -12.49 -15.34 11.21
C GLY A 148 -13.33 -14.28 11.90
N PHE A 149 -13.73 -13.27 11.15
CA PHE A 149 -14.60 -12.21 11.65
C PHE A 149 -15.28 -11.43 10.51
N VAL A 150 -16.31 -10.69 10.86
CA VAL A 150 -16.93 -9.67 10.02
C VAL A 150 -16.83 -8.34 10.78
N ALA A 151 -16.22 -7.34 10.16
CA ALA A 151 -16.10 -5.99 10.70
C ALA A 151 -16.88 -5.00 9.83
N ARG A 152 -17.53 -4.02 10.46
CA ARG A 152 -18.33 -2.98 9.80
C ARG A 152 -17.94 -1.62 10.32
N GLY A 153 -18.06 -0.63 9.43
CA GLY A 153 -17.73 0.76 9.76
C GLY A 153 -17.87 1.69 8.58
N THR A 154 -17.02 2.71 8.54
CA THR A 154 -16.96 3.71 7.47
C THR A 154 -15.60 3.71 6.79
N TYR A 155 -15.61 4.04 5.50
CA TYR A 155 -14.44 4.22 4.66
C TYR A 155 -14.52 5.59 4.00
N GLU A 156 -13.49 6.41 4.17
CA GLU A 156 -13.45 7.81 3.73
C GLU A 156 -12.05 8.15 3.21
N GLY A 157 -11.96 9.01 2.21
CA GLY A 157 -10.70 9.59 1.75
C GLY A 157 -10.63 9.76 0.23
N PHE A 158 -9.43 9.60 -0.32
CA PHE A 158 -9.13 9.87 -1.73
C PHE A 158 -10.07 9.12 -2.70
N ASN A 159 -10.25 7.82 -2.49
CA ASN A 159 -11.07 6.99 -3.39
C ASN A 159 -12.57 7.30 -3.33
N THR A 160 -13.01 8.06 -2.35
CA THR A 160 -14.43 8.42 -2.15
C THR A 160 -14.68 9.92 -2.30
N GLY A 161 -13.66 10.67 -2.76
CA GLY A 161 -13.74 12.13 -2.86
C GLY A 161 -14.02 12.80 -1.51
N GLY A 162 -13.51 12.23 -0.40
CA GLY A 162 -13.72 12.73 0.97
C GLY A 162 -15.08 12.38 1.57
N ASN A 163 -15.90 11.56 0.90
CA ASN A 163 -17.18 11.13 1.47
C ASN A 163 -17.01 9.83 2.28
N ALA A 164 -17.74 9.73 3.39
CA ALA A 164 -17.78 8.53 4.21
C ALA A 164 -18.83 7.54 3.69
N PHE A 165 -18.41 6.31 3.34
CA PHE A 165 -19.29 5.25 2.87
C PHE A 165 -19.19 4.01 3.78
N PRO A 166 -20.28 3.22 3.89
CA PRO A 166 -20.24 1.98 4.66
C PRO A 166 -19.22 0.99 4.10
N ILE A 167 -18.43 0.39 5.00
CA ILE A 167 -17.51 -0.69 4.69
C ILE A 167 -17.86 -1.95 5.46
N GLU A 168 -17.69 -3.11 4.82
CA GLU A 168 -17.67 -4.42 5.43
C GLU A 168 -16.36 -5.12 5.09
N ILE A 169 -15.63 -5.55 6.12
CA ILE A 169 -14.43 -6.38 5.98
C ILE A 169 -14.76 -7.76 6.54
N THR A 170 -14.57 -8.78 5.72
CA THR A 170 -14.72 -10.17 6.09
C THR A 170 -13.36 -10.84 6.04
N ALA A 171 -12.98 -11.55 7.10
CA ALA A 171 -11.73 -12.27 7.19
C ALA A 171 -11.95 -13.72 7.59
N ARG A 172 -11.11 -14.62 7.08
CA ARG A 172 -11.06 -16.03 7.46
C ARG A 172 -9.61 -16.51 7.51
N ALA A 173 -9.26 -17.17 8.61
CA ALA A 173 -7.95 -17.77 8.80
C ALA A 173 -7.65 -18.82 7.71
N PRO A 174 -6.39 -19.01 7.31
CA PRO A 174 -5.23 -18.27 7.84
C PRO A 174 -5.01 -16.88 7.22
N ASN A 175 -5.57 -16.58 6.03
CA ASN A 175 -5.19 -15.36 5.29
C ASN A 175 -6.20 -14.96 4.19
N GLN A 176 -7.49 -15.24 4.35
CA GLN A 176 -8.49 -14.80 3.38
C GLN A 176 -9.12 -13.46 3.82
N ARG A 177 -9.34 -12.57 2.87
CA ARG A 177 -9.93 -11.24 3.12
C ARG A 177 -10.84 -10.82 1.99
N SER A 178 -11.97 -10.23 2.35
CA SER A 178 -12.87 -9.51 1.45
C SER A 178 -13.20 -8.16 2.06
N GLN A 179 -13.19 -7.13 1.24
CA GLN A 179 -13.62 -5.78 1.60
C GLN A 179 -14.68 -5.32 0.62
N VAL A 180 -15.76 -4.78 1.12
CA VAL A 180 -16.85 -4.20 0.33
C VAL A 180 -17.12 -2.79 0.83
N VAL A 181 -16.94 -1.79 -0.02
CA VAL A 181 -17.34 -0.40 0.22
C VAL A 181 -18.59 -0.09 -0.60
N ARG A 182 -19.66 0.34 0.07
CA ARG A 182 -20.96 0.58 -0.55
C ARG A 182 -21.07 2.04 -0.99
N THR A 183 -20.72 2.33 -2.23
CA THR A 183 -20.83 3.69 -2.79
C THR A 183 -22.19 3.88 -3.51
N PRO A 184 -22.62 5.13 -3.73
CA PRO A 184 -23.80 5.43 -4.54
C PRO A 184 -23.73 4.83 -5.95
N GLU A 185 -22.54 4.77 -6.53
CA GLU A 185 -22.31 4.25 -7.88
C GLU A 185 -22.31 2.71 -7.95
N GLY A 186 -22.14 2.02 -6.82
CA GLY A 186 -22.07 0.55 -6.75
C GLY A 186 -21.15 0.06 -5.65
N ASP A 187 -21.08 -1.24 -5.49
CA ASP A 187 -20.23 -1.87 -4.48
C ASP A 187 -18.80 -2.02 -4.99
N ALA A 188 -17.85 -1.33 -4.33
CA ALA A 188 -16.44 -1.48 -4.60
C ALA A 188 -15.89 -2.66 -3.77
N ILE A 189 -15.39 -3.69 -4.46
CA ILE A 189 -15.01 -4.96 -3.85
C ILE A 189 -13.53 -5.24 -4.08
N LYS A 190 -12.80 -5.55 -3.00
CA LYS A 190 -11.44 -6.09 -3.05
C LYS A 190 -11.40 -7.42 -2.32
N THR A 191 -10.89 -8.47 -2.98
CA THR A 191 -10.82 -9.82 -2.38
C THR A 191 -9.43 -10.42 -2.51
N PHE A 192 -9.07 -11.22 -1.53
CA PHE A 192 -7.94 -12.15 -1.56
C PHE A 192 -8.40 -13.51 -1.04
N ASP A 193 -8.29 -14.55 -1.87
CA ASP A 193 -8.77 -15.90 -1.56
C ASP A 193 -7.75 -16.77 -0.80
N GLY A 194 -6.60 -16.18 -0.44
CA GLY A 194 -5.45 -16.86 0.14
C GLY A 194 -4.33 -17.12 -0.89
N ARG A 195 -4.59 -16.88 -2.18
CA ARG A 195 -3.66 -17.14 -3.28
C ARG A 195 -3.66 -16.05 -4.35
N ALA A 196 -4.81 -15.61 -4.76
CA ALA A 196 -5.03 -14.59 -5.79
C ALA A 196 -5.85 -13.43 -5.24
N ALA A 197 -5.69 -12.26 -5.82
CA ALA A 197 -6.40 -11.05 -5.40
C ALA A 197 -7.04 -10.33 -6.59
N TRP A 198 -8.19 -9.70 -6.34
CA TRP A 198 -8.94 -8.92 -7.32
C TRP A 198 -9.49 -7.65 -6.70
N ALA A 199 -9.63 -6.63 -7.56
CA ALA A 199 -10.31 -5.39 -7.27
C ALA A 199 -11.39 -5.12 -8.33
N ALA A 200 -12.65 -4.98 -7.90
CA ALA A 200 -13.78 -4.54 -8.69
C ALA A 200 -14.28 -3.23 -8.08
N GLU A 201 -13.68 -2.11 -8.48
CA GLU A 201 -13.86 -0.80 -7.85
C GLU A 201 -14.10 0.25 -8.93
N GLY A 202 -15.06 1.14 -8.73
CA GLY A 202 -15.48 2.15 -9.74
C GLY A 202 -14.41 3.16 -10.11
N TRP A 203 -13.47 3.43 -9.20
CA TRP A 203 -12.33 4.32 -9.44
C TRP A 203 -11.16 3.66 -10.19
N ARG A 204 -11.18 2.33 -10.38
CA ARG A 204 -10.15 1.64 -11.16
C ARG A 204 -10.36 1.82 -12.67
N PRO A 205 -9.31 1.70 -13.48
CA PRO A 205 -9.41 1.84 -14.94
C PRO A 205 -10.20 0.70 -15.58
N LEU A 206 -10.29 -0.46 -14.93
CA LEU A 206 -11.04 -1.63 -15.36
C LEU A 206 -12.09 -2.00 -14.33
N PRO A 207 -13.26 -2.49 -14.78
CA PRO A 207 -14.34 -2.88 -13.88
C PRO A 207 -13.99 -4.12 -13.02
N LEU A 208 -12.99 -4.88 -13.42
CA LEU A 208 -12.40 -5.97 -12.65
C LEU A 208 -10.92 -6.08 -12.99
N LEU A 209 -10.09 -5.98 -11.99
CA LEU A 209 -8.63 -6.05 -12.11
C LEU A 209 -8.10 -7.19 -11.25
N ALA A 210 -7.35 -8.10 -11.84
CA ALA A 210 -6.53 -9.05 -11.09
C ALA A 210 -5.27 -8.31 -10.62
N LEU A 211 -4.97 -8.40 -9.31
CA LEU A 211 -3.78 -7.79 -8.73
C LEU A 211 -2.57 -8.69 -8.97
N THR A 212 -1.44 -8.09 -9.27
CA THR A 212 -0.19 -8.78 -9.64
C THR A 212 1.01 -8.24 -8.88
N GLY A 213 2.14 -8.93 -8.95
CA GLY A 213 3.41 -8.45 -8.38
C GLY A 213 3.25 -7.89 -6.96
N GLY A 214 3.74 -6.69 -6.75
CA GLY A 214 3.68 -6.02 -5.45
C GLY A 214 2.27 -5.73 -4.95
N ASN A 215 1.28 -5.56 -5.83
CA ASN A 215 -0.11 -5.34 -5.43
C ASN A 215 -0.78 -6.64 -4.93
N LEU A 216 -0.41 -7.79 -5.48
CA LEU A 216 -0.80 -9.09 -4.94
C LEU A 216 -0.17 -9.32 -3.56
N GLU A 217 1.12 -9.02 -3.40
CA GLU A 217 1.80 -9.11 -2.10
C GLU A 217 1.20 -8.14 -1.07
N ALA A 218 0.71 -6.96 -1.49
CA ALA A 218 -0.06 -6.06 -0.63
C ALA A 218 -1.34 -6.71 -0.11
N ALA A 219 -2.14 -7.28 -1.01
CA ALA A 219 -3.38 -7.94 -0.64
C ALA A 219 -3.14 -9.13 0.31
N ARG A 220 -2.05 -9.87 0.09
CA ARG A 220 -1.60 -10.95 0.97
C ARG A 220 -1.23 -10.43 2.36
N LEU A 221 -0.45 -9.35 2.45
CA LEU A 221 -0.07 -8.72 3.71
C LEU A 221 -1.28 -8.18 4.47
N GLU A 222 -2.20 -7.50 3.76
CA GLU A 222 -3.45 -7.01 4.34
C GLU A 222 -4.34 -8.13 4.91
N ALA A 223 -4.33 -9.30 4.32
CA ALA A 223 -5.06 -10.45 4.84
C ALA A 223 -4.32 -11.14 5.99
N MET A 224 -3.01 -11.33 5.86
CA MET A 224 -2.16 -12.02 6.82
C MET A 224 -2.12 -11.32 8.17
N GLN A 225 -1.99 -9.99 8.19
CA GLN A 225 -1.89 -9.20 9.42
C GLN A 225 -3.18 -9.23 10.27
N LEU A 226 -4.32 -9.64 9.69
CA LEU A 226 -5.56 -9.85 10.43
C LEU A 226 -5.49 -11.10 11.34
N PHE A 227 -4.50 -11.96 11.13
CA PHE A 227 -4.19 -13.13 11.93
C PHE A 227 -2.72 -13.07 12.38
N PRO A 228 -2.41 -12.31 13.44
CA PRO A 228 -1.05 -11.86 13.79
C PRO A 228 -0.01 -12.95 13.94
N THR A 229 -0.40 -14.16 14.35
CA THR A 229 0.50 -15.32 14.46
C THR A 229 1.13 -15.74 13.13
N ASN A 230 0.56 -15.30 12.00
CA ASN A 230 1.07 -15.60 10.66
C ASN A 230 2.18 -14.65 10.19
N ILE A 231 2.39 -13.52 10.89
CA ILE A 231 3.37 -12.50 10.46
C ILE A 231 4.80 -13.05 10.58
N ARG A 232 5.15 -13.60 11.74
CA ARG A 232 6.51 -14.07 12.01
C ARG A 232 7.00 -15.13 10.99
N PRO A 233 6.23 -16.17 10.65
CA PRO A 233 6.65 -17.20 9.70
C PRO A 233 6.58 -16.77 8.22
N ALA A 234 5.98 -15.62 7.91
CA ALA A 234 5.83 -15.14 6.53
C ALA A 234 7.12 -14.63 5.89
N PHE A 235 8.15 -14.35 6.70
CA PHE A 235 9.43 -13.82 6.24
C PHE A 235 10.58 -14.71 6.71
N THR A 236 11.54 -14.91 5.81
CA THR A 236 12.69 -15.79 6.05
C THR A 236 13.83 -15.07 6.78
N GLN A 237 13.89 -13.75 6.66
CA GLN A 237 14.89 -12.91 7.30
C GLN A 237 14.22 -11.79 8.08
N TRP A 238 14.77 -11.50 9.27
CA TRP A 238 14.33 -10.43 10.13
C TRP A 238 15.50 -9.60 10.62
N GLN A 239 15.31 -8.28 10.63
CA GLN A 239 16.19 -7.33 11.29
C GLN A 239 15.38 -6.54 12.31
N ILE A 240 16.05 -6.13 13.39
CA ILE A 240 15.45 -5.31 14.45
C ILE A 240 16.19 -4.00 14.56
N SER A 241 15.43 -2.94 14.79
CA SER A 241 15.91 -1.58 15.07
C SER A 241 14.90 -0.86 15.98
N SER A 242 15.22 0.35 16.33
CA SER A 242 14.27 1.31 16.94
C SER A 242 14.28 2.60 16.17
N THR A 243 13.16 3.29 16.15
CA THR A 243 13.01 4.61 15.55
C THR A 243 11.99 5.43 16.34
N THR A 244 11.69 6.63 15.90
CA THR A 244 10.72 7.53 16.54
C THR A 244 9.58 7.84 15.58
N ILE A 245 8.33 7.70 16.04
CA ILE A 245 7.13 8.15 15.33
C ILE A 245 6.40 9.11 16.25
N ASP A 246 6.16 10.33 15.79
CA ASP A 246 5.47 11.40 16.54
C ASP A 246 6.05 11.61 17.94
N GLY A 247 7.37 11.57 18.06
CA GLY A 247 8.10 11.73 19.32
C GLY A 247 8.14 10.49 20.23
N ASN A 248 7.46 9.42 19.87
CA ASN A 248 7.43 8.16 20.63
C ASN A 248 8.40 7.14 20.04
N VAL A 249 9.22 6.52 20.89
CA VAL A 249 10.11 5.44 20.48
C VAL A 249 9.30 4.20 20.15
N VAL A 250 9.56 3.59 19.00
CA VAL A 250 8.93 2.35 18.55
C VAL A 250 9.98 1.30 18.20
N GLN A 251 9.66 0.03 18.41
CA GLN A 251 10.47 -1.08 17.93
C GLN A 251 10.14 -1.33 16.45
N LEU A 252 11.17 -1.40 15.62
CA LEU A 252 11.04 -1.66 14.19
C LEU A 252 11.54 -3.06 13.87
N LEU A 253 10.67 -3.94 13.40
CA LEU A 253 11.03 -5.20 12.79
C LEU A 253 10.92 -5.08 11.26
N GLN A 254 12.00 -5.39 10.55
CA GLN A 254 12.00 -5.48 9.10
C GLN A 254 12.04 -6.94 8.67
N GLY A 255 10.96 -7.38 8.01
CA GLY A 255 10.86 -8.71 7.41
C GLY A 255 11.22 -8.69 5.93
N GLN A 256 11.96 -9.69 5.45
CA GLN A 256 12.35 -9.80 4.06
C GLN A 256 12.37 -11.25 3.58
N ASN A 257 12.00 -11.45 2.32
CA ASN A 257 12.18 -12.68 1.56
C ASN A 257 13.12 -12.43 0.38
N ALA A 258 13.82 -13.47 -0.07
CA ALA A 258 14.74 -13.37 -1.18
C ALA A 258 14.06 -12.82 -2.46
N GLY A 259 14.65 -11.82 -3.08
CA GLY A 259 14.15 -11.18 -4.31
C GLY A 259 12.97 -10.20 -4.10
N GLN A 260 12.41 -10.12 -2.89
CA GLN A 260 11.33 -9.18 -2.55
C GLN A 260 11.88 -7.91 -1.89
N LEU A 261 11.10 -6.84 -1.93
CA LEU A 261 11.35 -5.65 -1.11
C LEU A 261 10.99 -5.96 0.35
N PRO A 262 11.65 -5.30 1.32
CA PRO A 262 11.35 -5.52 2.73
C PRO A 262 9.97 -4.97 3.12
N VAL A 263 9.50 -5.38 4.31
CA VAL A 263 8.32 -4.84 4.97
C VAL A 263 8.71 -4.44 6.38
N ASN A 264 8.41 -3.22 6.78
CA ASN A 264 8.65 -2.70 8.12
C ASN A 264 7.38 -2.81 8.98
N PHE A 265 7.54 -3.31 10.21
CA PHE A 265 6.50 -3.42 11.22
C PHE A 265 6.94 -2.64 12.45
N TYR A 266 6.11 -1.70 12.90
CA TYR A 266 6.43 -0.79 14.00
C TYR A 266 5.53 -1.10 15.20
N PHE A 267 6.15 -1.34 16.34
CA PHE A 267 5.47 -1.71 17.59
C PHE A 267 5.72 -0.65 18.64
N ASP A 268 4.65 -0.23 19.31
CA ASP A 268 4.74 0.73 20.42
C ASP A 268 5.25 0.10 21.72
N ASP A 269 5.39 0.92 22.75
CA ASP A 269 5.84 0.47 24.08
C ASP A 269 4.85 -0.49 24.76
N ALA A 270 3.58 -0.52 24.37
CA ALA A 270 2.62 -1.50 24.81
C ALA A 270 2.74 -2.84 24.08
N GLY A 271 3.55 -2.89 23.01
CA GLY A 271 3.73 -4.05 22.12
C GLY A 271 2.67 -4.14 21.03
N LEU A 272 1.84 -3.11 20.83
CA LEU A 272 0.85 -3.10 19.75
C LEU A 272 1.49 -2.67 18.43
N LEU A 273 1.05 -3.28 17.34
CA LEU A 273 1.44 -2.90 15.98
C LEU A 273 0.78 -1.57 15.61
N VAL A 274 1.56 -0.51 15.45
CA VAL A 274 1.04 0.85 15.16
C VAL A 274 1.20 1.25 13.71
N ARG A 275 2.16 0.66 12.98
CA ARG A 275 2.39 0.97 11.57
C ARG A 275 2.98 -0.23 10.82
N ILE A 276 2.61 -0.36 9.56
CA ILE A 276 3.30 -1.19 8.56
C ILE A 276 3.69 -0.30 7.40
N VAL A 277 4.93 -0.41 6.93
CA VAL A 277 5.37 0.21 5.67
C VAL A 277 5.91 -0.87 4.75
N ARG A 278 5.46 -0.82 3.52
CA ARG A 278 5.93 -1.68 2.44
C ARG A 278 6.21 -0.84 1.20
N TRP A 279 6.93 -1.42 0.26
CA TRP A 279 7.25 -0.75 -0.99
C TRP A 279 6.87 -1.60 -2.19
N ASN A 280 6.48 -0.94 -3.29
CA ASN A 280 6.27 -1.55 -4.60
C ASN A 280 7.30 -1.03 -5.59
N ARG A 281 7.77 -1.92 -6.47
CA ARG A 281 8.51 -1.50 -7.66
C ARG A 281 7.52 -1.04 -8.71
N THR A 282 7.87 0.04 -9.39
CA THR A 282 7.19 0.53 -10.59
C THR A 282 8.20 0.67 -11.71
N ALA A 283 7.72 0.92 -12.91
CA ALA A 283 8.59 1.13 -14.08
C ALA A 283 9.55 2.35 -13.96
N VAL A 284 9.29 3.25 -13.01
CA VAL A 284 10.04 4.52 -12.87
C VAL A 284 10.56 4.79 -11.45
N GLY A 285 10.47 3.82 -10.56
CA GLY A 285 10.97 3.92 -9.20
C GLY A 285 10.25 3.01 -8.23
N THR A 286 10.51 3.17 -6.94
CA THR A 286 9.90 2.40 -5.85
C THR A 286 9.00 3.31 -5.04
N VAL A 287 7.75 2.89 -4.83
CA VAL A 287 6.73 3.65 -4.10
C VAL A 287 6.45 3.04 -2.73
N PRO A 288 6.36 3.85 -1.67
CA PRO A 288 5.93 3.39 -0.36
C PRO A 288 4.41 3.28 -0.26
N MET A 289 3.96 2.40 0.62
CA MET A 289 2.59 2.31 1.10
C MET A 289 2.63 2.08 2.61
N GLN A 290 1.85 2.84 3.35
CA GLN A 290 1.82 2.83 4.81
C GLN A 290 0.42 2.50 5.31
N PHE A 291 0.37 1.64 6.31
CA PHE A 291 -0.82 1.37 7.11
C PHE A 291 -0.55 1.83 8.54
N GLU A 292 -1.46 2.58 9.11
CA GLU A 292 -1.43 2.96 10.53
C GLU A 292 -2.62 2.35 11.24
N TYR A 293 -2.37 1.81 12.43
CA TYR A 293 -3.36 1.12 13.26
C TYR A 293 -3.52 1.86 14.56
N GLY A 294 -4.75 2.08 14.99
CA GLY A 294 -5.08 2.75 16.23
C GLY A 294 -6.44 2.33 16.78
N ASP A 295 -6.82 2.93 17.92
CA ASP A 295 -8.09 2.64 18.58
C ASP A 295 -8.26 1.13 18.81
N TYR A 296 -7.29 0.51 19.48
CA TYR A 296 -7.33 -0.90 19.83
C TYR A 296 -8.37 -1.17 20.91
N ARG A 297 -9.35 -2.01 20.61
CA ARG A 297 -10.43 -2.40 21.53
C ARG A 297 -10.44 -3.92 21.72
N ASP A 298 -10.99 -4.35 22.86
CA ASP A 298 -11.18 -5.79 23.12
C ASP A 298 -12.36 -6.35 22.32
N VAL A 299 -12.11 -7.44 21.61
CA VAL A 299 -13.10 -8.21 20.88
C VAL A 299 -12.98 -9.66 21.30
N ALA A 300 -13.81 -10.11 22.22
CA ALA A 300 -13.80 -11.46 22.78
C ALA A 300 -12.40 -11.87 23.34
N GLY A 301 -11.72 -10.92 23.99
CA GLY A 301 -10.41 -11.13 24.61
C GLY A 301 -9.23 -10.99 23.66
N VAL A 302 -9.45 -10.57 22.42
CA VAL A 302 -8.41 -10.21 21.45
C VAL A 302 -8.48 -8.70 21.19
N LYS A 303 -7.37 -7.99 21.34
CA LYS A 303 -7.30 -6.57 20.95
C LYS A 303 -7.19 -6.44 19.43
N MET A 304 -8.12 -5.70 18.84
CA MET A 304 -8.18 -5.45 17.42
C MET A 304 -8.24 -3.95 17.14
N PRO A 305 -7.59 -3.44 16.06
CA PRO A 305 -7.63 -2.02 15.72
C PRO A 305 -8.99 -1.64 15.12
N PHE A 306 -9.57 -0.54 15.58
CA PHE A 306 -10.82 0.02 15.08
C PHE A 306 -10.60 1.22 14.15
N ARG A 307 -9.38 1.74 14.09
CA ARG A 307 -8.98 2.78 13.14
C ARG A 307 -7.79 2.29 12.31
N ILE A 308 -7.92 2.37 11.00
CA ILE A 308 -6.87 2.00 10.05
C ILE A 308 -6.74 3.14 9.04
N VAL A 309 -5.53 3.68 8.87
CA VAL A 309 -5.24 4.67 7.84
C VAL A 309 -4.30 4.04 6.83
N LEU A 310 -4.69 4.10 5.58
CA LEU A 310 -3.89 3.66 4.45
C LEU A 310 -3.41 4.89 3.68
N THR A 311 -2.08 5.08 3.60
CA THR A 311 -1.45 6.18 2.87
C THR A 311 -0.55 5.60 1.77
N TRP A 312 -0.65 6.19 0.59
CA TRP A 312 0.23 5.89 -0.54
C TRP A 312 0.67 7.19 -1.21
N THR A 313 1.43 7.13 -2.28
CA THR A 313 2.14 8.28 -2.86
C THR A 313 1.28 9.47 -3.26
N ASP A 314 0.01 9.26 -3.62
CA ASP A 314 -0.89 10.30 -4.12
C ASP A 314 -2.27 10.27 -3.43
N GLY A 315 -2.42 9.56 -2.32
CA GLY A 315 -3.69 9.51 -1.61
C GLY A 315 -3.65 8.90 -0.22
N GLN A 316 -4.75 9.06 0.49
CA GLN A 316 -4.97 8.47 1.81
C GLN A 316 -6.44 8.10 1.98
N ASN A 317 -6.70 6.96 2.63
CA ASN A 317 -8.04 6.56 3.07
C ASN A 317 -8.01 6.17 4.55
N THR A 318 -9.11 6.45 5.24
CA THR A 318 -9.34 6.07 6.63
C THR A 318 -10.49 5.09 6.72
N ILE A 319 -10.29 4.02 7.49
CA ILE A 319 -11.33 3.09 7.91
C ILE A 319 -11.55 3.30 9.41
N VAL A 320 -12.79 3.54 9.81
CA VAL A 320 -13.21 3.56 11.20
C VAL A 320 -14.26 2.48 11.40
N LEU A 321 -13.91 1.46 12.19
CA LEU A 321 -14.80 0.34 12.49
C LEU A 321 -15.71 0.68 13.66
N ASN A 322 -16.96 0.27 13.58
CA ASN A 322 -17.95 0.41 14.66
C ASN A 322 -18.15 -0.92 15.39
N GLU A 323 -18.00 -2.03 14.65
CA GLU A 323 -18.28 -3.37 15.12
C GLU A 323 -17.33 -4.39 14.50
N ILE A 324 -16.89 -5.35 15.31
CA ILE A 324 -16.20 -6.57 14.85
C ILE A 324 -16.88 -7.77 15.49
N GLN A 325 -17.42 -8.65 14.68
CA GLN A 325 -18.08 -9.90 15.11
C GLN A 325 -17.12 -11.06 14.90
N PRO A 326 -16.45 -11.57 15.94
CA PRO A 326 -15.50 -12.67 15.81
C PRO A 326 -16.20 -14.01 15.58
N ASN A 327 -15.51 -14.92 14.92
CA ASN A 327 -15.93 -16.31 14.67
C ASN A 327 -17.29 -16.46 13.98
N THR A 328 -17.72 -15.44 13.23
CA THR A 328 -18.93 -15.49 12.42
C THR A 328 -18.71 -16.46 11.26
N ALA A 329 -19.69 -17.34 11.02
CA ALA A 329 -19.67 -18.24 9.87
C ALA A 329 -19.69 -17.44 8.57
N VAL A 330 -18.63 -17.59 7.77
CA VAL A 330 -18.45 -16.85 6.51
C VAL A 330 -18.48 -17.82 5.34
N ASN A 331 -19.35 -17.52 4.36
CA ASN A 331 -19.39 -18.28 3.11
C ASN A 331 -18.07 -18.06 2.31
N ALA A 332 -17.47 -19.16 1.86
CA ALA A 332 -16.26 -19.17 1.05
C ALA A 332 -16.38 -18.31 -0.23
N ALA A 333 -17.56 -18.21 -0.80
CA ALA A 333 -17.84 -17.38 -1.97
C ALA A 333 -17.51 -15.88 -1.78
N ARG A 334 -17.47 -15.40 -0.52
CA ARG A 334 -17.10 -14.02 -0.20
C ARG A 334 -15.66 -13.69 -0.58
N PHE A 335 -14.78 -14.67 -0.64
CA PHE A 335 -13.36 -14.50 -0.96
C PHE A 335 -13.04 -14.80 -2.42
N ALA A 336 -13.99 -15.33 -3.18
CA ALA A 336 -13.81 -15.65 -4.58
C ALA A 336 -13.63 -14.38 -5.45
N ARG A 337 -13.20 -14.59 -6.69
CA ARG A 337 -13.14 -13.53 -7.70
C ARG A 337 -14.51 -12.84 -7.80
N PRO A 338 -14.59 -11.52 -7.56
CA PRO A 338 -15.85 -10.80 -7.61
C PRO A 338 -16.36 -10.65 -9.05
N ALA A 339 -17.63 -10.35 -9.20
CA ALA A 339 -18.16 -9.86 -10.47
C ALA A 339 -17.51 -8.49 -10.80
N PRO A 340 -17.40 -8.15 -12.10
CA PRO A 340 -16.94 -6.81 -12.50
C PRO A 340 -17.79 -5.72 -11.85
N PHE A 341 -17.15 -4.60 -11.47
CA PHE A 341 -17.88 -3.43 -10.98
C PHE A 341 -18.92 -3.01 -12.00
N LYS A 342 -20.13 -2.81 -11.54
CA LYS A 342 -21.24 -2.35 -12.34
C LYS A 342 -21.81 -1.10 -11.67
N ALA A 343 -21.74 0.02 -12.37
CA ALA A 343 -22.42 1.24 -11.95
C ALA A 343 -23.94 0.98 -11.86
N ARG A 344 -24.56 1.56 -10.82
CA ARG A 344 -26.02 1.52 -10.62
C ARG A 344 -26.72 2.45 -11.56
#